data_83304c6f65257f59cfb16e0844250a92
#
_entry.id   83304c6f65257f59cfb16e0844250a92
#
_cell.length_a   1.000
_cell.length_b   1.000
_cell.length_c   1.000
_cell.angle_alpha   90.00
_cell.angle_beta   90.00
_cell.angle_gamma   90.00
#
_symmetry.space_group_name_H-M   'P 1'
#
loop_
_entity.id
_entity.type
_entity.pdbx_description
1 polymer ?
#
loop_
_entity_poly.entity_id
_entity_poly.type
_entity_poly.pdbx_seq_one_letter_code
_entity_poly.pdbx_strand_id
1 'polypeptide(L)'
;MIFLVLWSAASALRIYPHSIAYFNELAALIPTPASPEIPAQEKSSALVRLLNAGPRHGLRHLSDSNIDWGQEDLNLLRWYRRQSGIDKLGVCSNGSIPPGQLGFPLKSVPFDTPAPGWYAIGCDFLCREDGGFRYFRQFTPVTVIGQTMYVYHLTQEEIDARKSSGTIRGLSEKP
;
A
#
# COMPACT_ATOMS: atom_id res chain seq x y z
N MET A 1 6.63 -34.09 -9.71
CA MET A 1 7.76 -33.35 -9.13
C MET A 1 8.25 -32.21 -10.02
N ILE A 2 8.59 -32.43 -11.27
CA ILE A 2 9.06 -31.37 -12.21
C ILE A 2 8.09 -30.20 -12.32
N PHE A 3 6.78 -30.46 -12.41
CA PHE A 3 5.76 -29.40 -12.48
C PHE A 3 5.82 -28.45 -11.28
N LEU A 4 5.95 -28.98 -10.06
CA LEU A 4 6.02 -28.15 -8.85
C LEU A 4 7.28 -27.28 -8.82
N VAL A 5 8.40 -27.81 -9.29
CA VAL A 5 9.66 -27.06 -9.39
C VAL A 5 9.54 -25.93 -10.41
N LEU A 6 8.98 -26.22 -11.59
CA LEU A 6 8.76 -25.21 -12.62
C LEU A 6 7.77 -24.13 -12.16
N TRP A 7 6.70 -24.53 -11.46
CA TRP A 7 5.74 -23.61 -10.87
C TRP A 7 6.42 -22.68 -9.87
N SER A 8 7.18 -23.23 -8.90
CA SER A 8 7.89 -22.42 -7.90
C SER A 8 8.90 -21.48 -8.54
N ALA A 9 9.63 -21.93 -9.55
CA ALA A 9 10.58 -21.08 -10.27
C ALA A 9 9.86 -19.94 -11.02
N ALA A 10 8.77 -20.25 -11.70
CA ALA A 10 7.97 -19.24 -12.40
C ALA A 10 7.39 -18.21 -11.42
N SER A 11 6.88 -18.65 -10.27
CA SER A 11 6.36 -17.79 -9.21
C SER A 11 7.46 -16.88 -8.65
N ALA A 12 8.64 -17.42 -8.37
CA ALA A 12 9.78 -16.64 -7.88
C ALA A 12 10.25 -15.60 -8.90
N LEU A 13 10.36 -15.96 -10.17
CA LEU A 13 10.74 -15.02 -11.24
C LEU A 13 9.71 -13.92 -11.44
N ARG A 14 8.43 -14.25 -11.32
CA ARG A 14 7.34 -13.28 -11.48
C ARG A 14 7.34 -12.20 -10.41
N ILE A 15 7.77 -12.55 -9.19
CA ILE A 15 7.75 -11.61 -8.06
C ILE A 15 9.06 -10.84 -7.89
N TYR A 16 10.13 -11.30 -8.52
CA TYR A 16 11.41 -10.63 -8.43
C TYR A 16 11.31 -9.15 -8.83
N PRO A 17 11.90 -8.20 -8.07
CA PRO A 17 12.73 -8.38 -6.89
C PRO A 17 12.00 -8.36 -5.53
N HIS A 18 10.65 -8.42 -5.51
CA HIS A 18 9.81 -8.21 -4.32
C HIS A 18 9.54 -9.50 -3.53
N SER A 19 10.53 -10.38 -3.43
CA SER A 19 10.37 -11.73 -2.84
C SER A 19 9.93 -11.74 -1.37
N ILE A 20 10.22 -10.68 -0.61
CA ILE A 20 9.79 -10.56 0.80
C ILE A 20 8.26 -10.48 0.90
N ALA A 21 7.62 -9.78 -0.01
CA ALA A 21 6.17 -9.63 -0.03
C ALA A 21 5.43 -10.80 -0.70
N TYR A 22 6.13 -11.92 -0.98
CA TYR A 22 5.54 -13.04 -1.70
C TYR A 22 4.58 -13.85 -0.83
N PHE A 23 3.37 -13.97 -1.32
CA PHE A 23 2.41 -14.99 -0.90
C PHE A 23 2.14 -15.93 -2.07
N ASN A 24 1.97 -17.22 -1.78
CA ASN A 24 1.70 -18.18 -2.84
C ASN A 24 0.31 -17.93 -3.46
N GLU A 25 0.13 -18.39 -4.68
CA GLU A 25 -1.08 -18.16 -5.46
C GLU A 25 -2.34 -18.73 -4.79
N LEU A 26 -2.20 -19.78 -3.99
CA LEU A 26 -3.31 -20.41 -3.28
C LEU A 26 -3.87 -19.51 -2.16
N ALA A 27 -3.08 -18.61 -1.63
CA ALA A 27 -3.55 -17.63 -0.63
C ALA A 27 -4.70 -16.76 -1.17
N ALA A 28 -4.76 -16.52 -2.48
CA ALA A 28 -5.86 -15.79 -3.09
C ALA A 28 -7.20 -16.53 -3.04
N LEU A 29 -7.18 -17.82 -2.83
CA LEU A 29 -8.38 -18.68 -2.74
C LEU A 29 -8.93 -18.75 -1.31
N ILE A 30 -8.15 -18.36 -0.31
CA ILE A 30 -8.60 -18.35 1.08
C ILE A 30 -9.59 -17.19 1.25
N PRO A 31 -10.84 -17.48 1.66
CA PRO A 31 -11.80 -16.43 1.96
C PRO A 31 -11.26 -15.58 3.11
N THR A 32 -10.98 -14.33 2.85
CA THR A 32 -10.70 -13.35 3.89
C THR A 32 -12.00 -12.63 4.25
N PRO A 33 -12.24 -12.32 5.52
CA PRO A 33 -13.27 -11.39 5.89
C PRO A 33 -13.08 -10.13 5.02
N ALA A 34 -14.14 -9.67 4.38
CA ALA A 34 -14.08 -8.46 3.60
C ALA A 34 -13.58 -7.34 4.53
N SER A 35 -12.31 -7.02 4.42
CA SER A 35 -11.79 -5.79 4.99
C SER A 35 -12.31 -4.68 4.08
N PRO A 36 -13.24 -3.85 4.52
CA PRO A 36 -13.87 -2.84 3.65
C PRO A 36 -12.90 -1.77 3.16
N GLU A 37 -11.63 -1.91 3.43
CA GLU A 37 -10.73 -0.81 3.60
C GLU A 37 -9.46 -0.82 2.74
N ILE A 38 -9.19 -1.91 2.04
CA ILE A 38 -8.25 -1.88 0.93
C ILE A 38 -9.12 -1.81 -0.30
N PRO A 39 -8.94 -0.80 -1.17
CA PRO A 39 -9.78 -0.68 -2.37
C PRO A 39 -9.90 -2.06 -2.99
N ALA A 40 -11.13 -2.54 -3.09
CA ALA A 40 -11.40 -3.82 -3.71
C ALA A 40 -10.90 -3.70 -5.15
N GLN A 41 -9.67 -4.09 -5.35
CA GLN A 41 -9.12 -4.19 -6.68
C GLN A 41 -9.86 -5.34 -7.34
N GLU A 42 -10.95 -4.93 -7.99
CA GLU A 42 -11.59 -5.63 -9.05
C GLU A 42 -12.49 -6.83 -8.75
N LYS A 43 -13.66 -6.73 -9.35
CA LYS A 43 -14.52 -7.86 -9.73
C LYS A 43 -13.87 -8.72 -10.83
N SER A 44 -12.63 -9.17 -10.59
CA SER A 44 -11.92 -10.01 -11.54
C SER A 44 -12.31 -11.47 -11.37
N SER A 45 -12.30 -12.23 -12.46
CA SER A 45 -12.60 -13.66 -12.44
C SER A 45 -11.63 -14.41 -11.50
N ALA A 46 -12.07 -15.55 -10.97
CA ALA A 46 -11.23 -16.39 -10.09
C ALA A 46 -9.87 -16.72 -10.72
N LEU A 47 -9.81 -16.90 -12.03
CA LEU A 47 -8.58 -17.14 -12.78
C LEU A 47 -7.66 -15.91 -12.76
N VAL A 48 -8.20 -14.70 -12.98
CA VAL A 48 -7.42 -13.46 -12.93
C VAL A 48 -6.95 -13.20 -11.50
N ARG A 49 -7.76 -13.50 -10.49
CA ARG A 49 -7.35 -13.43 -9.08
C ARG A 49 -6.22 -14.41 -8.79
N LEU A 50 -6.29 -15.65 -9.27
CA LEU A 50 -5.24 -16.65 -9.12
C LEU A 50 -3.95 -16.22 -9.81
N LEU A 51 -4.04 -15.70 -11.03
CA LEU A 51 -2.89 -15.22 -11.80
C LEU A 51 -2.27 -13.95 -11.23
N ASN A 52 -3.07 -13.10 -10.58
CA ASN A 52 -2.61 -11.90 -9.88
C ASN A 52 -2.42 -12.13 -8.38
N ALA A 53 -2.69 -13.33 -7.90
CA ALA A 53 -2.37 -13.76 -6.55
C ALA A 53 -0.86 -13.65 -6.30
N GLY A 54 -0.47 -13.62 -5.13
CA GLY A 54 0.89 -13.36 -4.72
C GLY A 54 0.89 -12.14 -3.82
N PRO A 55 1.90 -11.29 -3.87
CA PRO A 55 2.13 -10.25 -2.88
C PRO A 55 0.96 -9.30 -2.64
N ARG A 56 0.20 -8.99 -3.69
CA ARG A 56 -0.93 -8.05 -3.59
C ARG A 56 -2.05 -8.51 -2.67
N HIS A 57 -2.11 -9.80 -2.35
CA HIS A 57 -3.11 -10.37 -1.46
C HIS A 57 -2.57 -10.68 -0.08
N GLY A 58 -1.25 -10.69 0.08
CA GLY A 58 -0.59 -10.98 1.35
C GLY A 58 -1.02 -10.04 2.47
N LEU A 59 -1.21 -8.78 2.17
CA LEU A 59 -1.71 -7.74 3.09
C LEU A 59 -3.07 -8.05 3.72
N ARG A 60 -3.88 -8.89 3.09
CA ARG A 60 -5.18 -9.31 3.63
C ARG A 60 -5.05 -10.38 4.71
N HIS A 61 -3.92 -11.06 4.75
CA HIS A 61 -3.67 -12.18 5.66
C HIS A 61 -2.69 -11.82 6.75
N LEU A 62 -1.66 -11.04 6.42
CA LEU A 62 -0.61 -10.63 7.34
C LEU A 62 -0.16 -9.21 7.00
N SER A 63 -0.15 -8.34 7.97
CA SER A 63 0.47 -7.02 7.88
C SER A 63 1.56 -6.95 8.95
N ASP A 64 2.72 -7.45 8.63
CA ASP A 64 3.85 -7.55 9.55
C ASP A 64 5.15 -7.36 8.79
N SER A 65 6.24 -7.31 9.51
CA SER A 65 7.62 -7.27 9.01
C SER A 65 7.94 -8.34 7.95
N ASN A 66 7.11 -9.37 7.81
CA ASN A 66 7.20 -10.33 6.73
C ASN A 66 6.82 -9.78 5.34
N ILE A 67 6.28 -8.57 5.27
CA ILE A 67 5.83 -7.96 4.00
C ILE A 67 6.61 -6.70 3.68
N ASP A 68 6.89 -5.84 4.65
CA ASP A 68 7.54 -4.55 4.43
C ASP A 68 8.68 -4.29 5.42
N TRP A 69 9.88 -4.17 4.86
CA TRP A 69 11.11 -3.73 5.53
C TRP A 69 11.66 -2.44 4.94
N GLY A 70 10.82 -1.68 4.21
CA GLY A 70 11.27 -0.49 3.48
C GLY A 70 12.02 -0.81 2.19
N GLN A 71 11.88 -2.02 1.66
CA GLN A 71 12.52 -2.42 0.41
C GLN A 71 12.07 -1.58 -0.79
N GLU A 72 10.89 -0.95 -0.67
CA GLU A 72 10.34 -0.13 -1.75
C GLU A 72 10.81 1.34 -1.73
N ASP A 73 11.57 1.75 -0.73
CA ASP A 73 12.01 3.15 -0.60
C ASP A 73 12.85 3.61 -1.80
N LEU A 74 13.75 2.75 -2.30
CA LEU A 74 14.54 3.06 -3.49
C LEU A 74 13.69 3.07 -4.76
N ASN A 75 12.67 2.21 -4.84
CA ASN A 75 11.74 2.19 -5.96
C ASN A 75 10.84 3.43 -5.92
N LEU A 76 10.41 3.85 -4.72
CA LEU A 76 9.71 5.11 -4.52
C LEU A 76 10.54 6.30 -4.99
N LEU A 77 11.83 6.34 -4.64
CA LEU A 77 12.73 7.40 -5.10
C LEU A 77 12.86 7.43 -6.62
N ARG A 78 13.02 6.26 -7.25
CA ARG A 78 13.08 6.15 -8.72
C ARG A 78 11.77 6.62 -9.37
N TRP A 79 10.63 6.25 -8.80
CA TRP A 79 9.33 6.70 -9.25
C TRP A 79 9.19 8.22 -9.09
N TYR A 80 9.49 8.77 -7.92
CA TYR A 80 9.42 10.20 -7.62
C TYR A 80 10.22 11.03 -8.62
N ARG A 81 11.47 10.62 -8.93
CA ARG A 81 12.34 11.33 -9.90
C ARG A 81 11.80 11.36 -11.32
N ARG A 82 10.85 10.50 -11.65
CA ARG A 82 10.18 10.49 -12.97
C ARG A 82 8.91 11.32 -13.03
N GLN A 83 8.46 11.81 -11.87
CA GLN A 83 7.27 12.64 -11.79
C GLN A 83 7.64 14.11 -11.95
N SER A 84 6.76 14.86 -12.63
CA SER A 84 6.80 16.32 -12.67
C SER A 84 5.64 16.86 -11.83
N GLY A 85 5.88 17.95 -11.08
CA GLY A 85 4.81 18.61 -10.33
C GLY A 85 4.59 18.08 -8.91
N ILE A 86 5.49 17.26 -8.38
CA ILE A 86 5.48 16.88 -6.96
C ILE A 86 6.54 17.69 -6.22
N ASP A 87 6.13 18.80 -5.61
CA ASP A 87 7.06 19.66 -4.86
C ASP A 87 7.51 19.02 -3.55
N LYS A 88 6.57 18.42 -2.82
CA LYS A 88 6.83 17.77 -1.54
C LYS A 88 6.05 16.47 -1.42
N LEU A 89 6.69 15.45 -0.87
CA LEU A 89 6.12 14.13 -0.65
C LEU A 89 6.11 13.81 0.84
N GLY A 90 4.95 13.48 1.40
CA GLY A 90 4.87 12.89 2.74
C GLY A 90 5.19 11.41 2.63
N VAL A 91 6.12 10.90 3.42
CA VAL A 91 6.53 9.48 3.36
C VAL A 91 6.43 8.85 4.75
N CYS A 92 5.69 7.74 4.83
CA CYS A 92 5.70 6.82 5.96
C CYS A 92 6.17 5.44 5.47
N SER A 93 7.32 5.03 5.92
CA SER A 93 7.98 3.77 5.53
C SER A 93 8.67 3.18 6.74
N ASN A 94 8.78 1.85 6.78
CA ASN A 94 9.57 1.10 7.77
C ASN A 94 11.04 0.94 7.38
N GLY A 95 11.50 1.67 6.37
CA GLY A 95 12.87 1.60 5.89
C GLY A 95 13.89 1.98 6.96
N SER A 96 15.03 1.30 6.94
CA SER A 96 16.16 1.60 7.81
C SER A 96 16.85 2.93 7.48
N ILE A 97 16.60 3.48 6.29
CA ILE A 97 17.14 4.77 5.85
C ILE A 97 16.03 5.80 6.00
N PRO A 98 16.20 6.82 6.83
CA PRO A 98 15.20 7.89 6.93
C PRO A 98 14.93 8.52 5.56
N PRO A 99 13.66 8.74 5.19
CA PRO A 99 13.29 9.27 3.86
C PRO A 99 14.02 10.56 3.48
N GLY A 100 14.33 11.42 4.46
CA GLY A 100 15.11 12.64 4.24
C GLY A 100 16.52 12.40 3.75
N GLN A 101 17.14 11.29 4.10
CA GLN A 101 18.47 10.91 3.63
C GLN A 101 18.44 10.33 2.21
N LEU A 102 17.28 9.89 1.75
CA LEU A 102 17.08 9.41 0.39
C LEU A 102 16.93 10.56 -0.64
N GLY A 103 16.84 11.81 -0.16
CA GLY A 103 16.77 12.99 -1.02
C GLY A 103 15.36 13.34 -1.50
N PHE A 104 14.33 12.93 -0.78
CA PHE A 104 12.98 13.43 -1.00
C PHE A 104 12.82 14.85 -0.42
N PRO A 105 12.15 15.77 -1.12
CA PRO A 105 11.66 17.00 -0.53
C PRO A 105 10.44 16.67 0.35
N LEU A 106 10.71 16.39 1.63
CA LEU A 106 9.72 15.87 2.55
C LEU A 106 8.74 16.93 3.04
N LYS A 107 7.51 16.48 3.31
CA LYS A 107 6.54 17.13 4.18
C LYS A 107 6.06 16.17 5.25
N SER A 108 5.50 16.72 6.33
CA SER A 108 4.85 15.91 7.35
C SER A 108 3.65 15.16 6.77
N VAL A 109 3.47 13.91 7.19
CA VAL A 109 2.24 13.15 6.93
C VAL A 109 1.29 13.37 8.10
N PRO A 110 0.10 13.89 7.86
CA PRO A 110 -0.87 14.10 8.93
C PRO A 110 -1.30 12.75 9.52
N PHE A 111 -1.29 12.64 10.84
CA PHE A 111 -1.56 11.37 11.51
C PHE A 111 -3.06 11.02 11.52
N ASP A 112 -3.91 11.96 11.93
CA ASP A 112 -5.33 11.70 12.20
C ASP A 112 -6.30 12.34 11.21
N THR A 113 -5.85 13.36 10.49
CA THR A 113 -6.74 14.18 9.66
C THR A 113 -6.18 14.34 8.27
N PRO A 114 -6.92 13.97 7.21
CA PRO A 114 -6.44 14.14 5.86
C PRO A 114 -6.18 15.61 5.51
N ALA A 115 -5.08 15.84 4.82
CA ALA A 115 -4.72 17.15 4.25
C ALA A 115 -4.33 16.98 2.77
N PRO A 116 -4.50 18.02 1.94
CA PRO A 116 -4.15 17.92 0.52
C PRO A 116 -2.67 17.70 0.30
N GLY A 117 -2.36 16.97 -0.77
CA GLY A 117 -1.00 16.78 -1.27
C GLY A 117 -0.65 15.34 -1.61
N TRP A 118 0.63 15.12 -1.87
CA TRP A 118 1.20 13.83 -2.22
C TRP A 118 1.72 13.09 -1.00
N TYR A 119 1.40 11.79 -0.92
CA TYR A 119 1.77 10.91 0.19
C TYR A 119 2.14 9.53 -0.33
N ALA A 120 3.18 8.95 0.24
CA ALA A 120 3.57 7.57 0.05
C ALA A 120 3.53 6.86 1.41
N ILE A 121 2.63 5.89 1.54
CA ILE A 121 2.32 5.23 2.80
C ILE A 121 2.59 3.74 2.65
N GLY A 122 3.48 3.23 3.46
CA GLY A 122 3.74 1.80 3.56
C GLY A 122 2.52 1.04 4.07
N CYS A 123 2.34 -0.16 3.59
CA CYS A 123 1.18 -0.99 3.90
C CYS A 123 0.98 -1.22 5.40
N ASP A 124 2.05 -1.35 6.16
CA ASP A 124 1.99 -1.55 7.61
C ASP A 124 1.29 -0.40 8.32
N PHE A 125 1.56 0.84 7.89
CA PHE A 125 0.91 2.03 8.44
C PHE A 125 -0.58 2.10 8.09
N LEU A 126 -0.97 1.55 6.95
CA LEU A 126 -2.38 1.44 6.56
C LEU A 126 -3.12 0.38 7.37
N CYS A 127 -2.42 -0.65 7.84
CA CYS A 127 -3.01 -1.81 8.52
C CYS A 127 -3.01 -1.71 10.05
N ARG A 128 -2.24 -0.79 10.63
CA ARG A 128 -2.14 -0.65 12.10
C ARG A 128 -3.49 -0.35 12.75
N GLU A 129 -3.73 -1.02 13.86
CA GLU A 129 -4.98 -0.85 14.62
C GLU A 129 -5.02 0.45 15.44
N ASP A 130 -3.85 1.02 15.76
CA ASP A 130 -3.73 2.29 16.47
C ASP A 130 -4.26 3.52 15.69
N GLY A 131 -4.71 3.30 14.48
CA GLY A 131 -5.63 4.17 13.76
C GLY A 131 -5.02 5.30 12.94
N GLY A 132 -3.79 5.70 13.18
CA GLY A 132 -3.25 6.94 12.65
C GLY A 132 -3.47 7.20 11.16
N PHE A 133 -2.86 6.44 10.29
CA PHE A 133 -2.96 6.66 8.84
C PHE A 133 -4.10 5.90 8.16
N ARG A 134 -5.01 5.28 8.91
CA ARG A 134 -6.10 4.46 8.36
C ARG A 134 -7.03 5.22 7.42
N TYR A 135 -7.17 6.52 7.58
CA TYR A 135 -8.01 7.32 6.71
C TYR A 135 -7.58 7.26 5.23
N PHE A 136 -6.28 7.00 4.94
CA PHE A 136 -5.80 6.80 3.57
C PHE A 136 -6.49 5.65 2.85
N ARG A 137 -6.94 4.63 3.58
CA ARG A 137 -7.68 3.48 3.01
C ARG A 137 -9.00 3.87 2.35
N GLN A 138 -9.52 5.04 2.68
CA GLN A 138 -10.75 5.57 2.11
C GLN A 138 -10.51 6.28 0.77
N PHE A 139 -9.25 6.54 0.43
CA PHE A 139 -8.86 7.16 -0.83
C PHE A 139 -8.30 6.10 -1.79
N THR A 140 -8.44 6.37 -3.08
CA THR A 140 -7.87 5.50 -4.11
C THR A 140 -6.41 5.89 -4.33
N PRO A 141 -5.45 4.97 -4.17
CA PRO A 141 -4.06 5.27 -4.48
C PRO A 141 -3.90 5.55 -5.98
N VAL A 142 -3.06 6.52 -6.31
CA VAL A 142 -2.68 6.85 -7.71
C VAL A 142 -1.86 5.69 -8.29
N THR A 143 -1.01 5.10 -7.47
CA THR A 143 -0.19 3.94 -7.85
C THR A 143 0.26 3.18 -6.62
N VAL A 144 0.69 1.93 -6.84
CA VAL A 144 1.35 1.12 -5.82
C VAL A 144 2.75 0.80 -6.34
N ILE A 145 3.77 1.16 -5.57
CA ILE A 145 5.17 0.92 -5.91
C ILE A 145 5.59 -0.39 -5.26
N GLY A 146 6.15 -1.26 -6.07
CA GLY A 146 6.40 -2.62 -5.65
C GLY A 146 5.11 -3.30 -5.24
N GLN A 147 5.02 -3.71 -3.98
CA GLN A 147 3.85 -4.41 -3.46
C GLN A 147 3.30 -3.75 -2.18
N THR A 148 4.07 -2.85 -1.57
CA THR A 148 3.82 -2.41 -0.19
C THR A 148 3.73 -0.90 -0.04
N MET A 149 4.14 -0.10 -1.03
CA MET A 149 4.14 1.34 -0.93
C MET A 149 3.00 1.95 -1.75
N TYR A 150 1.99 2.47 -1.09
CA TYR A 150 0.80 3.08 -1.68
C TYR A 150 0.99 4.59 -1.83
N VAL A 151 0.85 5.11 -3.05
CA VAL A 151 1.00 6.53 -3.34
C VAL A 151 -0.37 7.16 -3.53
N TYR A 152 -0.62 8.25 -2.82
CA TYR A 152 -1.86 9.00 -2.85
C TYR A 152 -1.61 10.44 -3.28
N HIS A 153 -2.57 10.99 -4.00
CA HIS A 153 -2.70 12.42 -4.22
C HIS A 153 -4.05 12.85 -3.69
N LEU A 154 -4.07 13.49 -2.53
CA LEU A 154 -5.30 13.96 -1.91
C LEU A 154 -5.57 15.40 -2.36
N THR A 155 -6.75 15.65 -2.89
CA THR A 155 -7.22 17.00 -3.19
C THR A 155 -8.13 17.50 -2.08
N GLN A 156 -8.25 18.81 -1.93
CA GLN A 156 -9.19 19.38 -0.94
C GLN A 156 -10.63 18.97 -1.23
N GLU A 157 -10.98 18.92 -2.51
CA GLU A 157 -12.32 18.54 -2.97
C GLU A 157 -12.68 17.09 -2.59
N GLU A 158 -11.75 16.15 -2.79
CA GLU A 158 -11.96 14.75 -2.38
C GLU A 158 -12.10 14.60 -0.87
N ILE A 159 -11.31 15.35 -0.11
CA ILE A 159 -11.37 15.35 1.35
C ILE A 159 -12.73 15.88 1.83
N ASP A 160 -13.19 16.99 1.28
CA ASP A 160 -14.45 17.62 1.67
C ASP A 160 -15.66 16.74 1.28
N ALA A 161 -15.61 16.11 0.11
CA ALA A 161 -16.64 15.17 -0.33
C ALA A 161 -16.75 13.97 0.64
N ARG A 162 -15.63 13.44 1.13
CA ARG A 162 -15.62 12.31 2.07
C ARG A 162 -16.03 12.71 3.49
N LYS A 163 -15.69 13.92 3.92
CA LYS A 163 -16.19 14.48 5.18
C LYS A 163 -17.71 14.65 5.15
N SER A 164 -18.23 15.19 4.06
CA SER A 164 -19.68 15.41 3.89
C SER A 164 -20.48 14.10 3.83
N SER A 165 -19.89 13.04 3.29
CA SER A 165 -20.51 11.69 3.27
C SER A 165 -20.43 10.94 4.60
N GLY A 166 -19.78 11.52 5.62
CA GLY A 166 -19.57 10.86 6.93
C GLY A 166 -18.60 9.68 6.88
N THR A 167 -17.91 9.49 5.77
CA THR A 167 -16.98 8.37 5.56
C THR A 167 -15.70 8.57 6.38
N ILE A 168 -15.23 9.81 6.51
CA ILE A 168 -14.12 10.15 7.40
C ILE A 168 -14.73 10.52 8.76
N ARG A 169 -14.87 9.55 9.65
CA ARG A 169 -15.08 9.85 11.08
C ARG A 169 -13.77 10.34 11.64
N GLY A 170 -13.79 11.55 12.22
CA GLY A 170 -12.65 12.05 12.97
C GLY A 170 -12.33 11.08 14.11
N LEU A 171 -11.06 10.70 14.25
CA LEU A 171 -10.57 9.86 15.36
C LEU A 171 -10.68 10.56 16.74
N SER A 172 -11.30 11.73 16.80
CA SER A 172 -11.53 12.49 18.04
C SER A 172 -12.71 11.97 18.88
N GLU A 173 -13.51 11.03 18.37
CA GLU A 173 -14.52 10.35 19.18
C GLU A 173 -13.96 9.00 19.65
N LYS A 174 -13.09 9.02 20.64
CA LYS A 174 -12.87 7.87 21.51
C LYS A 174 -14.14 7.66 22.33
N PRO A 175 -14.65 6.41 22.42
CA PRO A 175 -15.73 6.10 23.34
C PRO A 175 -15.31 6.32 24.78
#